data_2d51a3421f9cf58c7397cb5e927eed07
#
_entry.id   2d51a3421f9cf58c7397cb5e927eed07
#
_cell.length_a   1.000
_cell.length_b   1.000
_cell.length_c   1.000
_cell.angle_alpha   90.00
_cell.angle_beta   90.00
_cell.angle_gamma   90.00
#
_symmetry.space_group_name_H-M   'P 1'
#
loop_
_entity.id
_entity.type
_entity.pdbx_description
1 polymer ?
#
loop_
_entity_poly.entity_id
_entity_poly.type
_entity_poly.pdbx_seq_one_letter_code
_entity_poly.pdbx_strand_id
1 'polypeptide(L)'
;MDKMMLRYRKEFPVLQEKIYLNAAGSAPMPIRTKKAIESFLNRYVEEGNIPWEDCEKVSEETRSAVAQFLSCQPEEICFLRNTSEGIITVLALLDLKPTDNLILAIDSFPANLYPFLYSFPEVEKRFVRVLDGDLLGQIAKKVNRKTKLISLDWVHFLSGYPLDLKALSRFCRERGIYLLIDAIQGLGALPLNLKDLEIDFLTSGAGKWLFPPQGIGILYIRKETLPKLKPHHLGWLSCAWKNFNRVLQRKKLKNSASRYEEGTKNYLGIVGLRENIKMLSELGIENIGQYLLSLTDKLVSHLKEIDAKILPRGPGSGIVAFRKKGLSGEKLFSFLTERGFVVSLREDYIRCSPHFYNTEEEILSLIKELKKA
;
A
#
# COMPACT_ATOMS: atom_id res chain seq x y z
N MET A 1 -10.73 3.51 -23.16
CA MET A 1 -9.40 3.13 -22.61
C MET A 1 -8.31 3.68 -23.51
N ASP A 2 -7.29 4.31 -22.96
CA ASP A 2 -6.15 4.82 -23.72
C ASP A 2 -5.47 3.65 -24.45
N LYS A 3 -5.04 3.86 -25.72
CA LYS A 3 -4.30 2.87 -26.50
C LYS A 3 -3.06 2.32 -25.78
N MET A 4 -2.45 3.14 -24.94
CA MET A 4 -1.31 2.76 -24.13
C MET A 4 -1.67 1.72 -23.05
N MET A 5 -2.76 1.92 -22.30
CA MET A 5 -3.23 0.97 -21.28
C MET A 5 -3.59 -0.38 -21.90
N LEU A 6 -4.24 -0.39 -23.08
CA LEU A 6 -4.53 -1.61 -23.85
C LEU A 6 -3.26 -2.40 -24.20
N ARG A 7 -2.17 -1.71 -24.54
CA ARG A 7 -0.88 -2.36 -24.82
C ARG A 7 -0.35 -3.10 -23.61
N TYR A 8 -0.44 -2.50 -22.41
CA TYR A 8 0.04 -3.11 -21.18
C TYR A 8 -0.86 -4.21 -20.62
N ARG A 9 -2.13 -4.26 -21.04
CA ARG A 9 -3.04 -5.38 -20.68
C ARG A 9 -2.46 -6.75 -21.09
N LYS A 10 -1.68 -6.82 -22.17
CA LYS A 10 -1.01 -8.05 -22.65
C LYS A 10 0.03 -8.61 -21.66
N GLU A 11 0.48 -7.80 -20.72
CA GLU A 11 1.37 -8.23 -19.64
C GLU A 11 0.68 -9.18 -18.63
N PHE A 12 -0.65 -9.34 -18.71
CA PHE A 12 -1.46 -10.10 -17.75
C PHE A 12 -2.23 -11.23 -18.43
N PRO A 13 -1.61 -12.42 -18.64
CA PRO A 13 -2.26 -13.54 -19.36
C PRO A 13 -3.58 -14.01 -18.74
N VAL A 14 -3.73 -13.93 -17.41
CA VAL A 14 -4.95 -14.32 -16.69
C VAL A 14 -6.20 -13.58 -17.20
N LEU A 15 -6.04 -12.41 -17.81
CA LEU A 15 -7.14 -11.60 -18.35
C LEU A 15 -7.72 -12.15 -19.65
N GLN A 16 -7.12 -13.19 -20.22
CA GLN A 16 -7.69 -13.93 -21.37
C GLN A 16 -8.83 -14.85 -20.93
N GLU A 17 -8.78 -15.35 -19.70
CA GLU A 17 -9.72 -16.32 -19.15
C GLU A 17 -10.61 -15.77 -18.03
N LYS A 18 -10.18 -14.71 -17.34
CA LYS A 18 -10.85 -14.18 -16.16
C LYS A 18 -11.09 -12.67 -16.27
N ILE A 19 -12.21 -12.23 -15.75
CA ILE A 19 -12.44 -10.80 -15.46
C ILE A 19 -11.89 -10.53 -14.05
N TYR A 20 -10.69 -9.95 -13.99
CA TYR A 20 -9.94 -9.81 -12.74
C TYR A 20 -10.17 -8.43 -12.09
N LEU A 21 -11.06 -8.37 -11.11
CA LEU A 21 -11.48 -7.15 -10.39
C LEU A 21 -11.06 -7.20 -8.91
N ASN A 22 -9.82 -7.65 -8.62
CA ASN A 22 -9.38 -7.87 -7.24
C ASN A 22 -7.99 -7.31 -6.92
N ALA A 23 -7.59 -6.19 -7.52
CA ALA A 23 -6.29 -5.55 -7.24
C ALA A 23 -6.10 -5.20 -5.76
N ALA A 24 -7.17 -4.78 -5.05
CA ALA A 24 -7.15 -4.51 -3.62
C ALA A 24 -6.94 -5.76 -2.73
N GLY A 25 -7.18 -6.96 -3.25
CA GLY A 25 -6.85 -8.23 -2.58
C GLY A 25 -5.42 -8.67 -2.90
N SER A 26 -5.19 -8.93 -4.16
CA SER A 26 -3.88 -9.23 -4.77
C SER A 26 -4.01 -8.99 -6.26
N ALA A 27 -3.09 -8.29 -6.89
CA ALA A 27 -3.08 -8.12 -8.34
C ALA A 27 -2.40 -9.32 -9.04
N PRO A 28 -2.67 -9.56 -10.33
CA PRO A 28 -1.92 -10.55 -11.11
C PRO A 28 -0.50 -10.06 -11.41
N MET A 29 0.45 -10.98 -11.54
CA MET A 29 1.84 -10.64 -11.86
C MET A 29 2.00 -10.32 -13.35
N PRO A 30 2.63 -9.19 -13.72
CA PRO A 30 2.97 -8.91 -15.11
C PRO A 30 4.05 -9.87 -15.64
N ILE A 31 4.00 -10.19 -16.94
CA ILE A 31 5.01 -11.04 -17.60
C ILE A 31 6.42 -10.42 -17.49
N ARG A 32 6.57 -9.11 -17.66
CA ARG A 32 7.86 -8.41 -17.52
C ARG A 32 8.50 -8.62 -16.16
N THR A 33 7.67 -8.58 -15.09
CA THR A 33 8.11 -8.80 -13.71
C THR A 33 8.57 -10.24 -13.50
N LYS A 34 7.80 -11.21 -13.98
CA LYS A 34 8.19 -12.63 -13.97
C LYS A 34 9.53 -12.81 -14.65
N LYS A 35 9.71 -12.30 -15.87
CA LYS A 35 10.96 -12.42 -16.64
C LYS A 35 12.16 -11.81 -15.93
N ALA A 36 11.99 -10.64 -15.31
CA ALA A 36 13.07 -9.99 -14.55
C ALA A 36 13.50 -10.81 -13.33
N ILE A 37 12.54 -11.36 -12.60
CA ILE A 37 12.82 -12.25 -11.45
C ILE A 37 13.49 -13.53 -11.92
N GLU A 38 13.02 -14.17 -12.99
CA GLU A 38 13.62 -15.38 -13.55
C GLU A 38 15.05 -15.13 -14.02
N SER A 39 15.30 -14.01 -14.71
CA SER A 39 16.66 -13.64 -15.14
C SER A 39 17.60 -13.45 -13.95
N PHE A 40 17.14 -12.81 -12.88
CA PHE A 40 17.95 -12.64 -11.67
C PHE A 40 18.16 -13.98 -10.93
N LEU A 41 17.13 -14.82 -10.90
CA LEU A 41 17.21 -16.16 -10.27
C LEU A 41 18.18 -17.08 -11.03
N ASN A 42 18.19 -17.04 -12.36
CA ASN A 42 19.10 -17.86 -13.20
C ASN A 42 20.57 -17.57 -12.90
N ARG A 43 20.92 -16.33 -12.50
CA ARG A 43 22.29 -16.02 -12.09
C ARG A 43 22.75 -16.86 -10.88
N TYR A 44 21.86 -17.16 -9.92
CA TYR A 44 22.20 -18.07 -8.82
C TYR A 44 22.46 -19.51 -9.29
N VAL A 45 21.77 -19.94 -10.36
CA VAL A 45 21.96 -21.27 -10.94
C VAL A 45 23.25 -21.33 -11.78
N GLU A 46 23.52 -20.32 -12.56
CA GLU A 46 24.62 -20.30 -13.53
C GLU A 46 25.95 -19.85 -12.90
N GLU A 47 25.89 -18.83 -12.02
CA GLU A 47 27.07 -18.23 -11.38
C GLU A 47 27.30 -18.77 -9.94
N GLY A 48 26.35 -19.52 -9.37
CA GLY A 48 26.38 -20.06 -8.00
C GLY A 48 26.19 -19.00 -6.91
N ASN A 49 26.61 -17.77 -7.15
CA ASN A 49 26.43 -16.63 -6.24
C ASN A 49 26.40 -15.33 -7.04
N ILE A 50 25.53 -14.42 -6.64
CA ILE A 50 25.51 -13.07 -7.18
C ILE A 50 26.40 -12.18 -6.30
N PRO A 51 27.39 -11.45 -6.87
CA PRO A 51 28.22 -10.54 -6.10
C PRO A 51 27.38 -9.54 -5.28
N TRP A 52 27.84 -9.26 -4.06
CA TRP A 52 27.15 -8.35 -3.15
C TRP A 52 26.94 -6.97 -3.76
N GLU A 53 27.91 -6.47 -4.48
CA GLU A 53 27.87 -5.18 -5.14
C GLU A 53 26.74 -5.11 -6.17
N ASP A 54 26.48 -6.18 -6.91
CA ASP A 54 25.38 -6.26 -7.89
C ASP A 54 24.02 -6.27 -7.16
N CYS A 55 23.91 -7.00 -6.05
CA CYS A 55 22.71 -7.03 -5.23
C CYS A 55 22.40 -5.63 -4.65
N GLU A 56 23.41 -4.94 -4.12
CA GLU A 56 23.25 -3.58 -3.60
C GLU A 56 22.95 -2.58 -4.71
N LYS A 57 23.59 -2.69 -5.88
CA LYS A 57 23.28 -1.86 -7.05
C LYS A 57 21.80 -1.96 -7.43
N VAL A 58 21.27 -3.17 -7.54
CA VAL A 58 19.83 -3.39 -7.82
C VAL A 58 18.95 -2.77 -6.74
N SER A 59 19.35 -2.88 -5.48
CA SER A 59 18.62 -2.26 -4.36
C SER A 59 18.58 -0.73 -4.48
N GLU A 60 19.71 -0.10 -4.74
CA GLU A 60 19.79 1.37 -4.84
C GLU A 60 19.11 1.92 -6.10
N GLU A 61 19.19 1.22 -7.23
CA GLU A 61 18.43 1.56 -8.45
C GLU A 61 16.92 1.48 -8.19
N THR A 62 16.46 0.44 -7.48
CA THR A 62 15.05 0.28 -7.10
C THR A 62 14.61 1.36 -6.12
N ARG A 63 15.45 1.68 -5.13
CA ARG A 63 15.22 2.75 -4.15
C ARG A 63 15.04 4.09 -4.84
N SER A 64 15.90 4.40 -5.79
CA SER A 64 15.83 5.63 -6.59
C SER A 64 14.55 5.68 -7.43
N ALA A 65 14.16 4.57 -8.06
CA ALA A 65 12.91 4.49 -8.82
C ALA A 65 11.67 4.69 -7.93
N VAL A 66 11.64 4.06 -6.74
CA VAL A 66 10.57 4.23 -5.75
C VAL A 66 10.53 5.68 -5.25
N ALA A 67 11.67 6.27 -4.93
CA ALA A 67 11.74 7.65 -4.47
C ALA A 67 11.22 8.64 -5.53
N GLN A 68 11.59 8.44 -6.80
CA GLN A 68 11.06 9.22 -7.91
C GLN A 68 9.53 9.05 -8.05
N PHE A 69 9.03 7.81 -7.96
CA PHE A 69 7.59 7.50 -8.04
C PHE A 69 6.78 8.14 -6.92
N LEU A 70 7.37 8.30 -5.72
CA LEU A 70 6.76 8.93 -4.55
C LEU A 70 7.07 10.44 -4.43
N SER A 71 7.91 11.00 -5.31
CA SER A 71 8.41 12.38 -5.23
C SER A 71 9.11 12.69 -3.89
N CYS A 72 10.00 11.80 -3.45
CA CYS A 72 10.82 11.97 -2.24
C CYS A 72 12.31 11.67 -2.52
N GLN A 73 13.16 11.68 -1.47
CA GLN A 73 14.58 11.36 -1.61
C GLN A 73 14.83 9.86 -1.40
N PRO A 74 15.82 9.24 -2.10
CA PRO A 74 16.17 7.84 -1.87
C PRO A 74 16.51 7.51 -0.41
N GLU A 75 17.12 8.44 0.31
CA GLU A 75 17.48 8.29 1.73
C GLU A 75 16.27 8.15 2.65
N GLU A 76 15.08 8.49 2.19
CA GLU A 76 13.82 8.39 2.93
C GLU A 76 13.14 7.03 2.76
N ILE A 77 13.65 6.17 1.85
CA ILE A 77 13.07 4.87 1.53
C ILE A 77 13.82 3.73 2.22
N CYS A 78 13.04 2.83 2.81
CA CYS A 78 13.47 1.56 3.38
C CYS A 78 12.66 0.41 2.76
N PHE A 79 13.31 -0.69 2.41
CA PHE A 79 12.63 -1.91 1.96
C PHE A 79 12.31 -2.80 3.14
N LEU A 80 11.10 -3.32 3.15
CA LEU A 80 10.55 -4.20 4.15
C LEU A 80 9.84 -5.38 3.48
N ARG A 81 9.33 -6.32 4.27
CA ARG A 81 8.59 -7.49 3.76
C ARG A 81 7.14 -7.17 3.40
N ASN A 82 6.50 -6.27 4.17
CA ASN A 82 5.08 -5.94 4.03
C ASN A 82 4.69 -4.70 4.85
N THR A 83 3.46 -4.23 4.69
CA THR A 83 2.89 -3.09 5.43
C THR A 83 2.95 -3.27 6.94
N SER A 84 2.62 -4.47 7.44
CA SER A 84 2.57 -4.73 8.89
C SER A 84 3.94 -4.56 9.53
N GLU A 85 5.01 -5.00 8.87
CA GLU A 85 6.38 -4.77 9.33
C GLU A 85 6.71 -3.27 9.37
N GLY A 86 6.25 -2.50 8.38
CA GLY A 86 6.43 -1.05 8.38
C GLY A 86 5.77 -0.38 9.59
N ILE A 87 4.56 -0.77 9.93
CA ILE A 87 3.84 -0.26 11.11
C ILE A 87 4.58 -0.65 12.40
N ILE A 88 4.96 -1.93 12.53
CA ILE A 88 5.70 -2.44 13.71
C ILE A 88 7.05 -1.72 13.85
N THR A 89 7.76 -1.53 12.74
CA THR A 89 9.03 -0.79 12.73
C THR A 89 8.81 0.64 13.24
N VAL A 90 7.85 1.40 12.71
CA VAL A 90 7.56 2.76 13.17
C VAL A 90 7.26 2.78 14.67
N LEU A 91 6.45 1.83 15.17
CA LEU A 91 6.14 1.74 16.60
C LEU A 91 7.39 1.51 17.46
N ALA A 92 8.32 0.67 17.01
CA ALA A 92 9.57 0.43 17.72
C ALA A 92 10.48 1.68 17.74
N LEU A 93 10.34 2.57 16.75
CA LEU A 93 11.15 3.79 16.64
C LEU A 93 10.62 4.95 17.49
N LEU A 94 9.34 4.92 17.84
CA LEU A 94 8.70 5.96 18.66
C LEU A 94 8.94 5.70 20.15
N ASP A 95 9.29 6.74 20.89
CA ASP A 95 9.44 6.68 22.35
C ASP A 95 8.07 6.89 23.02
N LEU A 96 7.17 5.94 22.83
CA LEU A 96 5.83 5.98 23.42
C LEU A 96 5.89 5.75 24.92
N LYS A 97 5.20 6.60 25.68
CA LYS A 97 5.09 6.53 27.13
C LYS A 97 3.65 6.14 27.53
N PRO A 98 3.44 5.49 28.67
CA PRO A 98 2.09 5.20 29.17
C PRO A 98 1.19 6.44 29.29
N THR A 99 1.79 7.63 29.40
CA THR A 99 1.09 8.92 29.47
C THR A 99 0.67 9.47 28.12
N ASP A 100 1.20 8.93 27.01
CA ASP A 100 0.84 9.34 25.66
C ASP A 100 -0.49 8.75 25.23
N ASN A 101 -1.07 9.28 24.16
CA ASN A 101 -2.18 8.63 23.47
C ASN A 101 -1.99 8.62 21.95
N LEU A 102 -2.70 7.70 21.32
CA LEU A 102 -2.69 7.47 19.89
C LEU A 102 -4.10 7.63 19.33
N ILE A 103 -4.22 8.08 18.08
CA ILE A 103 -5.50 8.07 17.35
C ILE A 103 -5.43 7.04 16.24
N LEU A 104 -6.40 6.14 16.21
CA LEU A 104 -6.53 5.03 15.27
C LEU A 104 -7.95 5.02 14.69
N ALA A 105 -8.16 4.48 13.49
CA ALA A 105 -9.49 4.23 12.99
C ALA A 105 -9.93 2.81 13.38
N ILE A 106 -11.09 2.69 14.06
CA ILE A 106 -11.61 1.40 14.55
C ILE A 106 -12.05 0.48 13.40
N ASP A 107 -12.37 1.05 12.25
CA ASP A 107 -12.77 0.37 11.04
C ASP A 107 -11.60 0.16 10.04
N SER A 108 -10.35 0.38 10.47
CA SER A 108 -9.14 0.06 9.73
C SER A 108 -8.93 -1.44 9.54
N PHE A 109 -8.07 -1.79 8.58
CA PHE A 109 -7.60 -3.18 8.47
C PHE A 109 -6.81 -3.59 9.73
N PRO A 110 -6.89 -4.86 10.19
CA PRO A 110 -6.26 -5.31 11.43
C PRO A 110 -4.78 -4.99 11.60
N ALA A 111 -4.01 -4.87 10.51
CA ALA A 111 -2.60 -4.47 10.56
C ALA A 111 -2.40 -3.08 11.19
N ASN A 112 -3.40 -2.19 11.10
CA ASN A 112 -3.40 -0.85 11.70
C ASN A 112 -3.99 -0.81 13.12
N LEU A 113 -4.32 -1.94 13.71
CA LEU A 113 -4.90 -2.03 15.05
C LEU A 113 -4.08 -2.94 15.98
N TYR A 114 -3.86 -4.19 15.58
CA TYR A 114 -3.24 -5.20 16.44
C TYR A 114 -1.84 -4.81 16.97
N PRO A 115 -0.90 -4.25 16.20
CA PRO A 115 0.38 -3.84 16.75
C PRO A 115 0.23 -2.83 17.90
N PHE A 116 -0.71 -1.91 17.79
CA PHE A 116 -0.96 -0.89 18.82
C PHE A 116 -1.64 -1.47 20.06
N LEU A 117 -2.56 -2.41 19.89
CA LEU A 117 -3.30 -3.02 20.97
C LEU A 117 -2.43 -3.93 21.83
N TYR A 118 -1.55 -4.72 21.17
CA TYR A 118 -0.78 -5.75 21.85
C TYR A 118 0.61 -5.30 22.28
N SER A 119 1.29 -4.44 21.53
CA SER A 119 2.65 -4.02 21.88
C SER A 119 2.70 -2.87 22.90
N PHE A 120 1.61 -2.10 23.02
CA PHE A 120 1.52 -0.95 23.91
C PHE A 120 0.19 -0.91 24.67
N PRO A 121 -0.16 -1.96 25.44
CA PRO A 121 -1.47 -2.05 26.10
C PRO A 121 -1.77 -0.88 27.05
N GLU A 122 -0.73 -0.33 27.68
CA GLU A 122 -0.81 0.77 28.64
C GLU A 122 -0.98 2.17 28.00
N VAL A 123 -0.68 2.33 26.72
CA VAL A 123 -0.87 3.60 26.01
C VAL A 123 -2.32 3.76 25.60
N GLU A 124 -2.94 4.91 25.89
CA GLU A 124 -4.32 5.20 25.55
C GLU A 124 -4.54 5.20 24.03
N LYS A 125 -5.54 4.45 23.53
CA LYS A 125 -5.98 4.47 22.12
C LYS A 125 -7.31 5.21 22.03
N ARG A 126 -7.37 6.23 21.20
CA ARG A 126 -8.56 7.00 20.87
C ARG A 126 -9.01 6.64 19.48
N PHE A 127 -10.24 6.17 19.34
CA PHE A 127 -10.74 5.67 18.07
C PHE A 127 -11.60 6.70 17.37
N VAL A 128 -11.37 6.83 16.04
CA VAL A 128 -12.25 7.49 15.09
C VAL A 128 -12.84 6.43 14.15
N ARG A 129 -13.83 6.79 13.34
CA ARG A 129 -14.41 5.91 12.34
C ARG A 129 -14.47 6.62 10.99
N VAL A 130 -13.79 6.05 9.99
CA VAL A 130 -13.68 6.64 8.65
C VAL A 130 -15.06 6.74 7.99
N LEU A 131 -15.88 5.71 8.14
CA LEU A 131 -17.19 5.63 7.49
C LEU A 131 -18.27 6.56 8.09
N ASP A 132 -18.03 7.15 9.24
CA ASP A 132 -18.95 8.14 9.84
C ASP A 132 -18.80 9.54 9.22
N GLY A 133 -17.81 9.74 8.32
CA GLY A 133 -17.53 11.05 7.70
C GLY A 133 -16.83 12.03 8.66
N ASP A 134 -16.57 13.24 8.19
CA ASP A 134 -15.88 14.31 8.94
C ASP A 134 -14.72 13.79 9.82
N LEU A 135 -13.84 12.98 9.23
CA LEU A 135 -12.75 12.35 9.97
C LEU A 135 -11.86 13.37 10.68
N LEU A 136 -11.58 14.51 10.04
CA LEU A 136 -10.73 15.54 10.62
C LEU A 136 -11.40 16.18 11.85
N GLY A 137 -12.71 16.42 11.82
CA GLY A 137 -13.48 16.90 12.96
C GLY A 137 -13.52 15.87 14.11
N GLN A 138 -13.65 14.58 13.79
CA GLN A 138 -13.55 13.51 14.79
C GLN A 138 -12.16 13.49 15.47
N ILE A 139 -11.08 13.60 14.66
CA ILE A 139 -9.70 13.66 15.14
C ILE A 139 -9.50 14.88 16.04
N ALA A 140 -9.94 16.07 15.60
CA ALA A 140 -9.79 17.31 16.33
C ALA A 140 -10.41 17.27 17.73
N LYS A 141 -11.55 16.58 17.89
CA LYS A 141 -12.22 16.38 19.18
C LYS A 141 -11.46 15.43 20.11
N LYS A 142 -10.58 14.59 19.59
CA LYS A 142 -9.86 13.54 20.34
C LYS A 142 -8.38 13.88 20.59
N VAL A 143 -7.81 14.83 19.85
CA VAL A 143 -6.44 15.30 20.05
C VAL A 143 -6.32 16.08 21.33
N ASN A 144 -5.21 15.87 22.05
CA ASN A 144 -4.76 16.71 23.18
C ASN A 144 -3.22 16.77 23.21
N ARG A 145 -2.65 17.44 24.23
CA ARG A 145 -1.19 17.61 24.38
C ARG A 145 -0.41 16.30 24.54
N LYS A 146 -1.08 15.18 24.83
CA LYS A 146 -0.47 13.85 25.00
C LYS A 146 -0.55 13.02 23.71
N THR A 147 -1.22 13.52 22.68
CA THR A 147 -1.35 12.80 21.40
C THR A 147 -0.01 12.76 20.68
N LYS A 148 0.53 11.56 20.51
CA LYS A 148 1.87 11.34 19.97
C LYS A 148 1.86 10.93 18.52
N LEU A 149 0.87 10.11 18.12
CA LEU A 149 0.77 9.54 16.79
C LEU A 149 -0.70 9.46 16.35
N ILE A 150 -0.93 9.73 15.07
CA ILE A 150 -2.14 9.37 14.34
C ILE A 150 -1.74 8.35 13.29
N SER A 151 -2.37 7.16 13.29
CA SER A 151 -2.12 6.09 12.31
C SER A 151 -3.41 5.70 11.61
N LEU A 152 -3.43 5.85 10.28
CA LEU A 152 -4.63 5.67 9.45
C LEU A 152 -4.30 5.02 8.10
N ASP A 153 -5.30 4.33 7.52
CA ASP A 153 -5.25 3.89 6.12
C ASP A 153 -5.44 5.11 5.20
N TRP A 154 -4.64 5.26 4.15
CA TRP A 154 -4.90 6.28 3.13
C TRP A 154 -6.24 6.06 2.43
N VAL A 155 -6.51 4.81 2.06
CA VAL A 155 -7.77 4.39 1.44
C VAL A 155 -8.37 3.27 2.28
N HIS A 156 -9.59 3.45 2.75
CA HIS A 156 -10.27 2.45 3.56
C HIS A 156 -10.44 1.12 2.81
N PHE A 157 -9.95 0.04 3.41
CA PHE A 157 -9.75 -1.24 2.74
C PHE A 157 -11.02 -1.90 2.20
N LEU A 158 -12.17 -1.61 2.79
CA LEU A 158 -13.46 -2.18 2.39
C LEU A 158 -14.22 -1.23 1.45
N SER A 159 -14.48 0.01 1.87
CA SER A 159 -15.32 0.94 1.12
C SER A 159 -14.61 1.67 -0.01
N GLY A 160 -13.26 1.77 0.05
CA GLY A 160 -12.50 2.58 -0.88
C GLY A 160 -12.56 4.08 -0.61
N TYR A 161 -12.96 4.50 0.60
CA TYR A 161 -12.96 5.91 0.98
C TYR A 161 -11.53 6.43 1.12
N PRO A 162 -11.07 7.38 0.30
CA PRO A 162 -9.74 7.97 0.41
C PRO A 162 -9.74 9.12 1.41
N LEU A 163 -8.68 9.22 2.22
CA LEU A 163 -8.47 10.34 3.15
C LEU A 163 -7.84 11.53 2.44
N ASP A 164 -8.19 12.74 2.88
CA ASP A 164 -7.49 13.96 2.51
C ASP A 164 -6.15 14.05 3.25
N LEU A 165 -5.10 13.48 2.64
CA LEU A 165 -3.75 13.45 3.22
C LEU A 165 -3.17 14.85 3.41
N LYS A 166 -3.55 15.83 2.57
CA LYS A 166 -3.05 17.21 2.65
C LYS A 166 -3.59 17.92 3.89
N ALA A 167 -4.90 17.85 4.11
CA ALA A 167 -5.51 18.42 5.31
C ALA A 167 -5.02 17.72 6.58
N LEU A 168 -4.94 16.38 6.56
CA LEU A 168 -4.51 15.58 7.70
C LEU A 168 -3.05 15.82 8.07
N SER A 169 -2.13 15.83 7.08
CA SER A 169 -0.71 16.05 7.34
C SER A 169 -0.43 17.45 7.89
N ARG A 170 -1.09 18.47 7.35
CA ARG A 170 -1.01 19.83 7.88
C ARG A 170 -1.51 19.91 9.33
N PHE A 171 -2.68 19.30 9.61
CA PHE A 171 -3.24 19.25 10.96
C PHE A 171 -2.28 18.64 11.98
N CYS A 172 -1.63 17.52 11.62
CA CYS A 172 -0.66 16.84 12.47
C CYS A 172 0.60 17.70 12.68
N ARG A 173 1.11 18.30 11.60
CA ARG A 173 2.32 19.11 11.62
C ARG A 173 2.21 20.31 12.53
N GLU A 174 1.11 21.07 12.44
CA GLU A 174 0.81 22.25 13.26
C GLU A 174 0.78 21.91 14.76
N ARG A 175 0.56 20.64 15.12
CA ARG A 175 0.41 20.17 16.51
C ARG A 175 1.58 19.32 17.00
N GLY A 176 2.60 19.11 16.17
CA GLY A 176 3.74 18.26 16.50
C GLY A 176 3.40 16.80 16.74
N ILE A 177 2.34 16.30 16.06
CA ILE A 177 1.87 14.93 16.15
C ILE A 177 2.44 14.16 14.96
N TYR A 178 3.04 12.99 15.19
CA TYR A 178 3.49 12.11 14.11
C TYR A 178 2.30 11.55 13.32
N LEU A 179 2.47 11.46 12.00
CA LEU A 179 1.48 10.88 11.09
C LEU A 179 2.07 9.65 10.40
N LEU A 180 1.46 8.48 10.65
CA LEU A 180 1.72 7.23 9.94
C LEU A 180 0.56 6.91 9.01
N ILE A 181 0.87 6.69 7.74
CA ILE A 181 -0.11 6.33 6.70
C ILE A 181 0.18 4.92 6.17
N ASP A 182 -0.81 4.04 6.29
CA ASP A 182 -0.87 2.81 5.52
C ASP A 182 -1.39 3.12 4.11
N ALA A 183 -0.51 3.04 3.13
CA ALA A 183 -0.83 3.39 1.75
C ALA A 183 -1.14 2.17 0.86
N ILE A 184 -1.29 0.97 1.45
CA ILE A 184 -1.41 -0.27 0.67
C ILE A 184 -2.63 -0.33 -0.26
N GLN A 185 -3.67 0.46 -0.01
CA GLN A 185 -4.86 0.51 -0.86
C GLN A 185 -4.90 1.72 -1.79
N GLY A 186 -3.92 2.62 -1.70
CA GLY A 186 -3.83 3.81 -2.55
C GLY A 186 -2.61 3.82 -3.46
N LEU A 187 -1.47 3.34 -2.96
CA LEU A 187 -0.18 3.42 -3.68
C LEU A 187 -0.16 2.47 -4.88
N GLY A 188 -0.01 3.05 -6.08
CA GLY A 188 -0.14 2.36 -7.37
C GLY A 188 -1.53 2.49 -8.02
N ALA A 189 -2.55 2.97 -7.26
CA ALA A 189 -3.90 3.23 -7.75
C ALA A 189 -4.21 4.71 -7.88
N LEU A 190 -3.71 5.53 -6.96
CA LEU A 190 -3.96 6.96 -6.88
C LEU A 190 -2.64 7.74 -6.90
N PRO A 191 -2.63 8.95 -7.46
CA PRO A 191 -1.44 9.80 -7.45
C PRO A 191 -1.09 10.22 -6.02
N LEU A 192 0.22 10.17 -5.72
CA LEU A 192 0.78 10.61 -4.44
C LEU A 192 2.07 11.39 -4.70
N ASN A 193 2.17 12.58 -4.14
CA ASN A 193 3.37 13.40 -4.16
C ASN A 193 3.76 13.74 -2.72
N LEU A 194 4.75 13.03 -2.16
CA LEU A 194 5.19 13.22 -0.79
C LEU A 194 5.88 14.57 -0.56
N LYS A 195 6.41 15.21 -1.61
CA LYS A 195 7.01 16.54 -1.52
C LYS A 195 6.00 17.61 -1.08
N ASP A 196 4.73 17.43 -1.42
CA ASP A 196 3.65 18.36 -1.11
C ASP A 196 2.93 18.04 0.20
N LEU A 197 3.38 16.98 0.90
CA LEU A 197 2.74 16.46 2.10
C LEU A 197 3.72 16.45 3.29
N GLU A 198 3.19 16.65 4.47
CA GLU A 198 3.97 16.67 5.71
C GLU A 198 3.78 15.36 6.52
N ILE A 199 3.80 14.22 5.82
CA ILE A 199 3.68 12.89 6.41
C ILE A 199 5.03 12.48 6.99
N ASP A 200 5.05 11.95 8.22
CA ASP A 200 6.28 11.45 8.85
C ASP A 200 6.64 10.06 8.40
N PHE A 201 5.64 9.18 8.26
CA PHE A 201 5.80 7.78 7.91
C PHE A 201 4.72 7.35 6.92
N LEU A 202 5.13 6.61 5.90
CA LEU A 202 4.20 5.94 5.00
C LEU A 202 4.69 4.50 4.76
N THR A 203 3.80 3.53 4.80
CA THR A 203 4.14 2.14 4.53
C THR A 203 3.18 1.50 3.53
N SER A 204 3.71 0.60 2.69
CA SER A 204 2.93 -0.17 1.73
C SER A 204 3.62 -1.47 1.37
N GLY A 205 2.89 -2.57 1.35
CA GLY A 205 3.32 -3.79 0.67
C GLY A 205 3.14 -3.66 -0.85
N ALA A 206 3.92 -4.40 -1.64
CA ALA A 206 3.84 -4.34 -3.09
C ALA A 206 2.67 -5.14 -3.70
N GLY A 207 2.37 -6.32 -3.20
CA GLY A 207 1.54 -7.36 -3.83
C GLY A 207 0.08 -7.04 -4.20
N LYS A 208 -0.34 -5.78 -4.11
CA LYS A 208 -1.67 -5.29 -4.50
C LYS A 208 -1.55 -4.34 -5.69
N TRP A 209 -1.73 -3.07 -5.50
CA TRP A 209 -1.74 -2.05 -6.56
C TRP A 209 -0.35 -1.79 -7.19
N LEU A 210 0.73 -2.17 -6.48
CA LEU A 210 2.09 -2.16 -7.03
C LEU A 210 2.49 -3.49 -7.70
N PHE A 211 1.57 -4.44 -7.82
CA PHE A 211 1.76 -5.79 -8.36
C PHE A 211 2.71 -6.69 -7.56
N PRO A 212 2.55 -8.05 -7.67
CA PRO A 212 3.50 -9.01 -7.10
C PRO A 212 4.94 -8.80 -7.62
N PRO A 213 5.95 -9.26 -6.88
CA PRO A 213 5.85 -10.30 -5.87
C PRO A 213 5.40 -9.81 -4.50
N GLN A 214 4.85 -10.70 -3.70
CA GLN A 214 4.63 -10.48 -2.28
C GLN A 214 5.95 -10.64 -1.51
N GLY A 215 5.97 -10.23 -0.23
CA GLY A 215 7.18 -10.31 0.59
C GLY A 215 8.19 -9.19 0.33
N ILE A 216 7.74 -8.12 -0.34
CA ILE A 216 8.45 -6.86 -0.49
C ILE A 216 7.49 -5.71 -0.19
N GLY A 217 7.96 -4.68 0.48
CA GLY A 217 7.23 -3.48 0.83
C GLY A 217 8.15 -2.29 0.98
N ILE A 218 7.56 -1.14 1.19
CA ILE A 218 8.20 0.17 1.28
C ILE A 218 7.82 0.80 2.61
N LEU A 219 8.81 1.35 3.31
CA LEU A 219 8.62 2.31 4.39
C LEU A 219 9.31 3.61 3.98
N TYR A 220 8.54 4.66 3.90
CA TYR A 220 9.04 6.04 3.82
C TYR A 220 9.16 6.60 5.23
N ILE A 221 10.30 7.22 5.52
CA ILE A 221 10.53 8.01 6.74
C ILE A 221 11.02 9.37 6.31
N ARG A 222 10.25 10.41 6.64
CA ARG A 222 10.60 11.79 6.33
C ARG A 222 11.99 12.15 6.90
N LYS A 223 12.81 12.78 6.07
CA LYS A 223 14.21 13.11 6.39
C LYS A 223 14.36 13.88 7.72
N GLU A 224 13.47 14.84 7.99
CA GLU A 224 13.48 15.65 9.20
C GLU A 224 12.99 14.89 10.45
N THR A 225 12.29 13.78 10.25
CA THR A 225 11.81 12.91 11.33
C THR A 225 12.88 11.91 11.75
N LEU A 226 13.68 11.40 10.81
CA LEU A 226 14.67 10.36 11.04
C LEU A 226 15.64 10.61 12.20
N PRO A 227 16.21 11.83 12.41
CA PRO A 227 17.11 12.11 13.53
C PRO A 227 16.44 12.08 14.92
N LYS A 228 15.11 12.20 14.96
CA LYS A 228 14.32 12.24 16.21
C LYS A 228 13.91 10.85 16.71
N LEU A 229 14.17 9.82 15.90
CA LEU A 229 13.75 8.46 16.18
C LEU A 229 14.79 7.72 17.01
N LYS A 230 14.32 6.84 17.89
CA LYS A 230 15.21 5.94 18.62
C LYS A 230 15.87 4.93 17.67
N PRO A 231 17.15 4.62 17.87
CA PRO A 231 17.84 3.61 17.06
C PRO A 231 17.53 2.19 17.56
N HIS A 232 16.27 1.82 17.53
CA HIS A 232 15.81 0.46 17.77
C HIS A 232 15.65 -0.31 16.46
N HIS A 233 15.46 -1.62 16.54
CA HIS A 233 15.21 -2.48 15.40
C HIS A 233 16.35 -2.39 14.37
N LEU A 234 17.59 -2.62 14.84
CA LEU A 234 18.80 -2.50 14.04
C LEU A 234 19.43 -3.89 13.82
N GLY A 235 19.97 -4.08 12.64
CA GLY A 235 20.75 -5.25 12.29
C GLY A 235 22.13 -4.88 11.72
N TRP A 236 22.83 -5.85 11.15
CA TRP A 236 24.19 -5.62 10.66
C TRP A 236 24.24 -4.67 9.45
N LEU A 237 23.19 -4.64 8.62
CA LEU A 237 23.08 -3.69 7.49
C LEU A 237 22.70 -2.27 7.90
N SER A 238 22.36 -2.05 9.14
CA SER A 238 22.06 -0.70 9.67
C SER A 238 23.28 0.22 9.69
N CYS A 239 24.49 -0.35 9.62
CA CYS A 239 25.75 0.36 9.64
C CYS A 239 26.44 0.39 8.27
N ALA A 240 27.29 1.39 8.06
CA ALA A 240 28.19 1.44 6.91
C ALA A 240 29.42 0.57 7.17
N TRP A 241 29.54 -0.55 6.45
CA TRP A 241 30.69 -1.44 6.49
C TRP A 241 31.64 -1.14 5.33
N LYS A 242 32.95 -1.05 5.63
CA LYS A 242 33.99 -1.11 4.60
C LYS A 242 34.46 -2.56 4.41
N ASN A 243 34.52 -3.28 5.52
CA ASN A 243 34.83 -4.72 5.61
C ASN A 243 34.26 -5.22 6.92
N PHE A 244 34.14 -6.53 7.09
CA PHE A 244 33.62 -7.14 8.32
C PHE A 244 34.66 -7.30 9.44
N ASN A 245 35.73 -6.49 9.43
CA ASN A 245 36.74 -6.49 10.47
C ASN A 245 36.26 -5.68 11.68
N ARG A 246 36.79 -6.03 12.87
CA ARG A 246 36.56 -5.32 14.13
C ARG A 246 35.08 -5.21 14.46
N VAL A 247 34.35 -6.31 14.40
CA VAL A 247 32.89 -6.40 14.61
C VAL A 247 32.44 -5.91 16.00
N LEU A 248 33.29 -5.99 17.02
CA LEU A 248 33.02 -5.47 18.37
C LEU A 248 33.09 -3.95 18.46
N GLN A 249 33.67 -3.26 17.48
CA GLN A 249 33.68 -1.81 17.46
C GLN A 249 32.33 -1.29 16.96
N ARG A 250 31.71 -0.38 17.74
CA ARG A 250 30.48 0.29 17.34
C ARG A 250 30.71 1.08 16.05
N LYS A 251 29.95 0.74 15.01
CA LYS A 251 29.98 1.39 13.71
C LYS A 251 28.99 2.56 13.66
N LYS A 252 29.25 3.51 12.77
CA LYS A 252 28.31 4.60 12.49
C LYS A 252 27.09 4.06 11.80
N LEU A 253 25.90 4.40 12.30
CA LEU A 253 24.64 4.08 11.63
C LEU A 253 24.52 4.87 10.33
N LYS A 254 23.85 4.28 9.33
CA LYS A 254 23.44 4.97 8.10
C LYS A 254 22.57 6.17 8.46
N ASN A 255 22.76 7.27 7.76
CA ASN A 255 21.93 8.47 7.91
C ASN A 255 20.79 8.48 6.88
N SER A 256 20.07 7.36 6.77
CA SER A 256 18.96 7.13 5.84
C SER A 256 17.98 6.15 6.45
N ALA A 257 16.75 6.09 5.91
CA ALA A 257 15.75 5.11 6.31
C ALA A 257 16.23 3.67 6.11
N SER A 258 17.14 3.43 5.14
CA SER A 258 17.72 2.11 4.89
C SER A 258 18.52 1.52 6.07
N ARG A 259 18.76 2.30 7.14
CA ARG A 259 19.31 1.74 8.38
C ARG A 259 18.40 0.74 9.07
N TYR A 260 17.12 0.72 8.69
CA TYR A 260 16.13 -0.23 9.20
C TYR A 260 15.95 -1.46 8.29
N GLU A 261 16.77 -1.60 7.26
CA GLU A 261 16.96 -2.85 6.52
C GLU A 261 17.99 -3.69 7.30
N GLU A 262 17.49 -4.51 8.21
CA GLU A 262 18.28 -5.14 9.26
C GLU A 262 19.30 -6.19 8.79
N GLY A 263 19.01 -6.86 7.68
CA GLY A 263 19.80 -8.00 7.18
C GLY A 263 19.67 -8.20 5.67
N THR A 264 20.08 -9.38 5.20
CA THR A 264 19.99 -9.75 3.79
C THR A 264 18.59 -9.56 3.25
N LYS A 265 18.50 -8.82 2.14
CA LYS A 265 17.25 -8.36 1.56
C LYS A 265 16.59 -9.41 0.67
N ASN A 266 15.31 -9.27 0.41
CA ASN A 266 14.58 -10.02 -0.61
C ASN A 266 14.89 -9.44 -2.01
N TYR A 267 16.07 -9.78 -2.57
CA TYR A 267 16.50 -9.24 -3.85
C TYR A 267 15.56 -9.59 -5.02
N LEU A 268 14.96 -10.81 -5.00
CA LEU A 268 13.96 -11.18 -6.00
C LEU A 268 12.73 -10.27 -5.93
N GLY A 269 12.29 -9.96 -4.71
CA GLY A 269 11.21 -9.00 -4.47
C GLY A 269 11.56 -7.59 -4.93
N ILE A 270 12.79 -7.14 -4.68
CA ILE A 270 13.30 -5.82 -5.09
C ILE A 270 13.35 -5.70 -6.61
N VAL A 271 13.86 -6.73 -7.31
CA VAL A 271 13.87 -6.78 -8.78
C VAL A 271 12.45 -6.69 -9.35
N GLY A 272 11.52 -7.48 -8.78
CA GLY A 272 10.12 -7.46 -9.21
C GLY A 272 9.46 -6.10 -8.98
N LEU A 273 9.68 -5.50 -7.81
CA LEU A 273 9.18 -4.17 -7.49
C LEU A 273 9.71 -3.11 -8.46
N ARG A 274 11.00 -3.17 -8.83
CA ARG A 274 11.60 -2.23 -9.79
C ARG A 274 10.88 -2.26 -11.13
N GLU A 275 10.60 -3.44 -11.68
CA GLU A 275 9.91 -3.57 -12.96
C GLU A 275 8.45 -3.09 -12.89
N ASN A 276 7.78 -3.32 -11.77
CA ASN A 276 6.43 -2.83 -11.54
C ASN A 276 6.38 -1.29 -11.45
N ILE A 277 7.31 -0.68 -10.69
CA ILE A 277 7.41 0.79 -10.58
C ILE A 277 7.72 1.41 -11.95
N LYS A 278 8.64 0.83 -12.74
CA LYS A 278 8.90 1.28 -14.12
C LYS A 278 7.63 1.26 -14.95
N MET A 279 6.87 0.14 -14.93
CA MET A 279 5.63 0.01 -15.69
C MET A 279 4.59 1.06 -15.29
N LEU A 280 4.41 1.29 -13.99
CA LEU A 280 3.46 2.29 -13.47
C LEU A 280 3.91 3.72 -13.85
N SER A 281 5.22 3.99 -13.81
CA SER A 281 5.79 5.28 -14.20
C SER A 281 5.66 5.52 -15.71
N GLU A 282 5.84 4.50 -16.56
CA GLU A 282 5.64 4.57 -18.00
C GLU A 282 4.18 4.90 -18.37
N LEU A 283 3.22 4.39 -17.61
CA LEU A 283 1.81 4.67 -17.78
C LEU A 283 1.39 6.04 -17.22
N GLY A 284 2.11 6.52 -16.22
CA GLY A 284 1.78 7.72 -15.44
C GLY A 284 0.69 7.46 -14.39
N ILE A 285 1.01 7.71 -13.13
CA ILE A 285 0.09 7.40 -12.02
C ILE A 285 -1.18 8.28 -12.06
N GLU A 286 -1.09 9.49 -12.56
CA GLU A 286 -2.24 10.40 -12.77
C GLU A 286 -3.22 9.81 -13.78
N ASN A 287 -2.71 9.28 -14.91
CA ASN A 287 -3.53 8.65 -15.94
C ASN A 287 -4.21 7.37 -15.38
N ILE A 288 -3.45 6.58 -14.63
CA ILE A 288 -3.98 5.38 -13.95
C ILE A 288 -5.10 5.78 -12.99
N GLY A 289 -4.86 6.76 -12.13
CA GLY A 289 -5.84 7.22 -11.14
C GLY A 289 -7.13 7.73 -11.79
N GLN A 290 -7.03 8.58 -12.81
CA GLN A 290 -8.18 9.10 -13.56
C GLN A 290 -8.97 7.98 -14.22
N TYR A 291 -8.28 7.02 -14.84
CA TYR A 291 -8.92 5.88 -15.49
C TYR A 291 -9.64 4.97 -14.48
N LEU A 292 -9.01 4.68 -13.34
CA LEU A 292 -9.61 3.90 -12.26
C LEU A 292 -10.87 4.55 -11.70
N LEU A 293 -10.83 5.87 -11.47
CA LEU A 293 -12.00 6.61 -11.02
C LEU A 293 -13.12 6.54 -12.05
N SER A 294 -12.83 6.73 -13.34
CA SER A 294 -13.81 6.58 -14.41
C SER A 294 -14.46 5.19 -14.42
N LEU A 295 -13.67 4.11 -14.31
CA LEU A 295 -14.20 2.75 -14.27
C LEU A 295 -15.08 2.49 -13.04
N THR A 296 -14.62 2.95 -11.87
CA THR A 296 -15.36 2.74 -10.62
C THR A 296 -16.63 3.60 -10.54
N ASP A 297 -16.64 4.79 -11.13
CA ASP A 297 -17.83 5.64 -11.22
C ASP A 297 -18.88 5.03 -12.14
N LYS A 298 -18.48 4.47 -13.28
CA LYS A 298 -19.37 3.68 -14.16
C LYS A 298 -19.93 2.46 -13.44
N LEU A 299 -19.09 1.71 -12.72
CA LEU A 299 -19.54 0.58 -11.90
C LEU A 299 -20.60 1.03 -10.89
N VAL A 300 -20.35 2.12 -10.16
CA VAL A 300 -21.31 2.68 -9.18
C VAL A 300 -22.62 3.11 -9.84
N SER A 301 -22.56 3.77 -11.01
CA SER A 301 -23.76 4.16 -11.76
C SER A 301 -24.63 2.95 -12.09
N HIS A 302 -24.04 1.92 -12.70
CA HIS A 302 -24.78 0.71 -13.07
C HIS A 302 -25.24 -0.12 -11.87
N LEU A 303 -24.49 -0.13 -10.75
CA LEU A 303 -24.95 -0.80 -9.52
C LEU A 303 -26.20 -0.11 -8.94
N LYS A 304 -26.32 1.20 -9.05
CA LYS A 304 -27.53 1.96 -8.65
C LYS A 304 -28.74 1.62 -9.52
N GLU A 305 -28.55 1.39 -10.82
CA GLU A 305 -29.62 0.99 -11.74
C GLU A 305 -30.25 -0.38 -11.39
N ILE A 306 -29.51 -1.23 -10.67
CA ILE A 306 -29.96 -2.55 -10.22
C ILE A 306 -30.25 -2.62 -8.71
N ASP A 307 -30.43 -1.48 -8.08
CA ASP A 307 -30.78 -1.35 -6.65
C ASP A 307 -29.77 -2.02 -5.69
N ALA A 308 -28.49 -2.07 -6.07
CA ALA A 308 -27.45 -2.60 -5.20
C ALA A 308 -27.11 -1.60 -4.09
N LYS A 309 -26.95 -2.11 -2.87
CA LYS A 309 -26.50 -1.30 -1.72
C LYS A 309 -24.98 -1.14 -1.77
N ILE A 310 -24.52 0.08 -2.03
CA ILE A 310 -23.10 0.42 -2.12
C ILE A 310 -22.63 1.05 -0.81
N LEU A 311 -21.43 0.68 -0.33
CA LEU A 311 -20.81 1.36 0.82
C LEU A 311 -20.38 2.79 0.45
N PRO A 312 -20.45 3.73 1.41
CA PRO A 312 -19.95 5.09 1.22
C PRO A 312 -18.47 5.07 0.81
N ARG A 313 -18.13 5.67 -0.31
CA ARG A 313 -16.76 5.69 -0.88
C ARG A 313 -16.16 7.10 -0.99
N GLY A 314 -16.85 8.13 -0.50
CA GLY A 314 -16.41 9.52 -0.62
C GLY A 314 -16.14 9.93 -2.09
N PRO A 315 -15.05 10.68 -2.36
CA PRO A 315 -14.67 11.06 -3.74
C PRO A 315 -14.22 9.86 -4.58
N GLY A 316 -14.08 8.68 -3.98
CA GLY A 316 -13.80 7.43 -4.66
C GLY A 316 -12.31 7.08 -4.80
N SER A 317 -12.11 5.80 -5.09
CA SER A 317 -10.79 5.19 -5.37
C SER A 317 -10.99 4.05 -6.36
N GLY A 318 -9.98 3.20 -6.52
CA GLY A 318 -10.09 1.96 -7.27
C GLY A 318 -10.98 0.88 -6.63
N ILE A 319 -11.64 1.12 -5.49
CA ILE A 319 -12.42 0.13 -4.73
C ILE A 319 -13.90 0.51 -4.74
N VAL A 320 -14.76 -0.49 -4.99
CA VAL A 320 -16.22 -0.40 -4.83
C VAL A 320 -16.70 -1.65 -4.10
N ALA A 321 -17.39 -1.47 -2.96
CA ALA A 321 -18.00 -2.56 -2.21
C ALA A 321 -19.52 -2.44 -2.21
N PHE A 322 -20.20 -3.53 -2.54
CA PHE A 322 -21.65 -3.54 -2.68
C PHE A 322 -22.28 -4.86 -2.24
N ARG A 323 -23.59 -4.82 -1.96
CA ARG A 323 -24.46 -5.98 -1.74
C ARG A 323 -25.59 -5.95 -2.73
N LYS A 324 -26.09 -7.12 -3.11
CA LYS A 324 -27.34 -7.28 -3.87
C LYS A 324 -28.47 -7.60 -2.91
N LYS A 325 -29.61 -6.93 -3.05
CA LYS A 325 -30.80 -7.18 -2.24
C LYS A 325 -31.31 -8.62 -2.47
N GLY A 326 -31.64 -9.31 -1.39
CA GLY A 326 -32.21 -10.67 -1.44
C GLY A 326 -31.16 -11.79 -1.62
N LEU A 327 -29.87 -11.47 -1.69
CA LEU A 327 -28.81 -12.46 -1.85
C LEU A 327 -27.68 -12.21 -0.84
N SER A 328 -27.23 -13.27 -0.13
CA SER A 328 -26.08 -13.15 0.76
C SER A 328 -24.79 -12.91 -0.01
N GLY A 329 -23.82 -12.24 0.60
CA GLY A 329 -22.51 -12.01 -0.01
C GLY A 329 -21.81 -13.29 -0.44
N GLU A 330 -21.92 -14.37 0.35
CA GLU A 330 -21.33 -15.68 0.04
C GLU A 330 -21.93 -16.29 -1.24
N LYS A 331 -23.26 -16.29 -1.36
CA LYS A 331 -23.94 -16.81 -2.56
C LYS A 331 -23.58 -15.99 -3.79
N LEU A 332 -23.54 -14.66 -3.66
CA LEU A 332 -23.17 -13.78 -4.75
C LEU A 332 -21.70 -13.95 -5.14
N PHE A 333 -20.81 -14.15 -4.17
CA PHE A 333 -19.38 -14.43 -4.41
C PHE A 333 -19.19 -15.72 -5.18
N SER A 334 -19.83 -16.82 -4.77
CA SER A 334 -19.78 -18.11 -5.47
C SER A 334 -20.32 -17.99 -6.88
N PHE A 335 -21.50 -17.36 -7.05
CA PHE A 335 -22.12 -17.12 -8.36
C PHE A 335 -21.19 -16.39 -9.34
N LEU A 336 -20.50 -15.33 -8.89
CA LEU A 336 -19.56 -14.57 -9.72
C LEU A 336 -18.28 -15.37 -10.03
N THR A 337 -17.75 -16.09 -9.04
CA THR A 337 -16.52 -16.89 -9.19
C THR A 337 -16.72 -18.00 -10.23
N GLU A 338 -17.85 -18.71 -10.20
CA GLU A 338 -18.21 -19.74 -11.20
C GLU A 338 -18.28 -19.18 -12.63
N ARG A 339 -18.53 -17.88 -12.77
CA ARG A 339 -18.61 -17.17 -14.07
C ARG A 339 -17.32 -16.46 -14.46
N GLY A 340 -16.21 -16.79 -13.77
CA GLY A 340 -14.88 -16.31 -14.13
C GLY A 340 -14.56 -14.90 -13.63
N PHE A 341 -15.36 -14.31 -12.73
CA PHE A 341 -15.03 -13.06 -12.09
C PHE A 341 -14.12 -13.30 -10.88
N VAL A 342 -13.03 -12.58 -10.80
CA VAL A 342 -12.16 -12.57 -9.61
C VAL A 342 -12.45 -11.31 -8.80
N VAL A 343 -13.17 -11.47 -7.70
CA VAL A 343 -13.57 -10.41 -6.76
C VAL A 343 -13.21 -10.82 -5.33
N SER A 344 -13.45 -9.98 -4.34
CA SER A 344 -13.32 -10.37 -2.93
C SER A 344 -14.65 -10.32 -2.22
N LEU A 345 -14.90 -11.30 -1.34
CA LEU A 345 -15.90 -11.19 -0.29
C LEU A 345 -15.25 -10.59 0.95
N ARG A 346 -15.85 -9.55 1.51
CA ARG A 346 -15.43 -8.93 2.76
C ARG A 346 -16.67 -8.65 3.60
N GLU A 347 -16.73 -9.22 4.80
CA GLU A 347 -17.97 -9.29 5.58
C GLU A 347 -19.07 -9.92 4.70
N ASP A 348 -20.10 -9.16 4.34
CA ASP A 348 -21.15 -9.58 3.43
C ASP A 348 -21.20 -8.73 2.12
N TYR A 349 -20.09 -8.05 1.80
CA TYR A 349 -19.97 -7.21 0.61
C TYR A 349 -19.08 -7.87 -0.44
N ILE A 350 -19.52 -7.81 -1.69
CA ILE A 350 -18.62 -8.03 -2.83
C ILE A 350 -17.80 -6.77 -3.01
N ARG A 351 -16.48 -6.91 -2.95
CA ARG A 351 -15.54 -5.82 -3.20
C ARG A 351 -14.92 -6.02 -4.57
N CYS A 352 -15.23 -5.12 -5.49
CA CYS A 352 -14.59 -4.98 -6.78
C CYS A 352 -13.48 -3.95 -6.72
N SER A 353 -12.36 -4.29 -7.31
CA SER A 353 -11.20 -3.40 -7.40
C SER A 353 -10.47 -3.60 -8.73
N PRO A 354 -10.97 -2.93 -9.79
CA PRO A 354 -10.31 -2.91 -11.10
C PRO A 354 -8.95 -2.21 -11.04
N HIS A 355 -8.09 -2.50 -12.01
CA HIS A 355 -6.86 -1.76 -12.24
C HIS A 355 -6.82 -1.25 -13.70
N PHE A 356 -5.76 -0.55 -14.10
CA PHE A 356 -5.62 0.02 -15.44
C PHE A 356 -5.79 -1.00 -16.58
N TYR A 357 -5.61 -2.28 -16.30
CA TYR A 357 -5.77 -3.35 -17.29
C TYR A 357 -7.24 -3.78 -17.53
N ASN A 358 -8.17 -3.33 -16.68
CA ASN A 358 -9.60 -3.66 -16.88
C ASN A 358 -10.24 -2.72 -17.89
N THR A 359 -11.35 -3.19 -18.50
CA THR A 359 -12.11 -2.44 -19.49
C THR A 359 -13.53 -2.14 -19.02
N GLU A 360 -14.18 -1.21 -19.73
CA GLU A 360 -15.58 -0.89 -19.48
C GLU A 360 -16.49 -2.07 -19.81
N GLU A 361 -16.17 -2.85 -20.85
CA GLU A 361 -16.89 -4.05 -21.24
C GLU A 361 -16.89 -5.11 -20.14
N GLU A 362 -15.80 -5.19 -19.38
CA GLU A 362 -15.71 -6.09 -18.21
C GLU A 362 -16.64 -5.63 -17.08
N ILE A 363 -16.77 -4.33 -16.87
CA ILE A 363 -17.74 -3.77 -15.91
C ILE A 363 -19.17 -4.05 -16.37
N LEU A 364 -19.49 -3.83 -17.65
CA LEU A 364 -20.81 -4.14 -18.21
C LEU A 364 -21.13 -5.63 -18.14
N SER A 365 -20.14 -6.50 -18.35
CA SER A 365 -20.28 -7.95 -18.20
C SER A 365 -20.64 -8.33 -16.75
N LEU A 366 -19.96 -7.72 -15.76
CA LEU A 366 -20.29 -7.91 -14.34
C LEU A 366 -21.76 -7.51 -14.05
N ILE A 367 -22.20 -6.35 -14.54
CA ILE A 367 -23.58 -5.89 -14.34
C ILE A 367 -24.60 -6.83 -14.99
N LYS A 368 -24.30 -7.31 -16.19
CA LYS A 368 -25.15 -8.30 -16.89
C LYS A 368 -25.33 -9.58 -16.06
N GLU A 369 -24.26 -10.09 -15.45
CA GLU A 369 -24.37 -11.28 -14.58
C GLU A 369 -25.10 -10.95 -13.26
N LEU A 370 -24.84 -9.78 -12.67
CA LEU A 370 -25.57 -9.34 -11.47
C LEU A 370 -27.08 -9.24 -11.69
N LYS A 371 -27.56 -8.90 -12.89
CA LYS A 371 -28.99 -8.88 -13.20
C LYS A 371 -29.64 -10.27 -13.22
N LYS A 372 -28.85 -11.34 -13.40
CA LYS A 372 -29.31 -12.72 -13.40
C LYS A 372 -29.27 -13.38 -12.01
N ALA A 373 -28.42 -12.87 -11.11
CA ALA A 373 -28.27 -13.36 -9.76
C ALA A 373 -29.45 -12.90 -8.89
#